data_3ea721f3a14a4acb54001734c5eba5aa
#
_entry.id   3ea721f3a14a4acb54001734c5eba5aa
#
_cell.length_a   1.000
_cell.length_b   1.000
_cell.length_c   1.000
_cell.angle_alpha   90.00
_cell.angle_beta   90.00
_cell.angle_gamma   90.00
#
_symmetry.space_group_name_H-M   'P 1'
#
loop_
_entity.id
_entity.type
_entity.pdbx_description
1 polymer ?
#
loop_
_entity_poly.entity_id
_entity_poly.type
_entity_poly.pdbx_seq_one_letter_code
_entity_poly.pdbx_strand_id
1 'polypeptide(L)'
;MKLVVFDDYRIGVLDEAGVHDVSSIVPKWDPGDMYGMNRLIADWDSLEAQVQRAAKEAAPKPLNQVRLRPPVPAPLNLLAAPANFEAHRAEMKDQGFGTVPGSGLGGSRDSADTLGFFMKAPGSITGAQDPIELPVKDYPGRRFDHEGEIAFVIGKPAKAVSPADAVNYIFGYTIMVDATLRGSPERNEERVQRKSFYSFSPMGPCITTADEVGDWRKLNVMLWLNGEQKQDARATDMIVDIPNLLSRASHIMPLHPADVYTTGSPPGVGRITPGDSVVVESPAIGKMTL
;
A
#
# COMPACT_ATOMS: atom_id res chain seq x y z
N MET A 1 -2.59 1.88 17.38
CA MET A 1 -4.04 1.66 17.10
C MET A 1 -4.29 1.36 15.63
N LYS A 2 -5.46 0.81 15.26
CA LYS A 2 -5.83 0.54 13.86
C LYS A 2 -6.85 1.57 13.39
N LEU A 3 -6.49 2.37 12.39
CA LEU A 3 -7.35 3.42 11.82
C LEU A 3 -7.93 2.95 10.49
N VAL A 4 -9.22 3.18 10.30
CA VAL A 4 -9.97 2.82 9.08
C VAL A 4 -10.69 4.03 8.52
N VAL A 5 -10.91 3.99 7.21
CA VAL A 5 -11.92 4.82 6.53
C VAL A 5 -13.05 3.89 6.10
N PHE A 6 -14.30 4.29 6.34
CA PHE A 6 -15.45 3.43 6.09
C PHE A 6 -16.68 4.20 5.60
N ASP A 7 -17.62 3.50 4.99
CA ASP A 7 -18.89 4.03 4.48
C ASP A 7 -18.68 5.30 3.61
N ASP A 8 -19.24 6.45 3.99
CA ASP A 8 -19.11 7.74 3.31
C ASP A 8 -17.83 8.48 3.74
N TYR A 9 -16.69 7.80 3.70
CA TYR A 9 -15.36 8.30 4.11
C TYR A 9 -15.31 8.75 5.58
N ARG A 10 -16.10 8.11 6.43
CA ARG A 10 -16.01 8.25 7.89
C ARG A 10 -14.69 7.68 8.37
N ILE A 11 -14.18 8.22 9.47
CA ILE A 11 -12.95 7.76 10.10
C ILE A 11 -13.26 7.01 11.37
N GLY A 12 -12.63 5.86 11.54
CA GLY A 12 -12.85 5.01 12.71
C GLY A 12 -11.58 4.41 13.27
N VAL A 13 -11.70 3.98 14.53
CA VAL A 13 -10.73 3.08 15.16
C VAL A 13 -11.31 1.68 15.12
N LEU A 14 -10.52 0.72 14.65
CA LEU A 14 -10.88 -0.69 14.53
C LEU A 14 -10.28 -1.49 15.68
N ASP A 15 -11.12 -2.25 16.38
CA ASP A 15 -10.72 -3.25 17.36
C ASP A 15 -11.53 -4.57 17.21
N GLU A 16 -11.46 -5.47 18.17
CA GLU A 16 -12.17 -6.75 18.14
C GLU A 16 -13.70 -6.58 18.19
N ALA A 17 -14.21 -5.49 18.75
CA ALA A 17 -15.64 -5.20 18.84
C ALA A 17 -16.20 -4.63 17.53
N GLY A 18 -15.35 -4.04 16.69
CA GLY A 18 -15.74 -3.44 15.42
C GLY A 18 -15.11 -2.08 15.16
N VAL A 19 -15.81 -1.23 14.42
CA VAL A 19 -15.38 0.11 14.04
C VAL A 19 -16.03 1.15 14.94
N HIS A 20 -15.22 1.92 15.67
CA HIS A 20 -15.62 3.05 16.50
C HIS A 20 -15.49 4.34 15.70
N ASP A 21 -16.60 5.01 15.43
CA ASP A 21 -16.63 6.23 14.62
C ASP A 21 -16.03 7.43 15.40
N VAL A 22 -14.96 7.99 14.86
CA VAL A 22 -14.26 9.15 15.42
C VAL A 22 -14.26 10.35 14.46
N SER A 23 -15.09 10.33 13.42
CA SER A 23 -15.12 11.36 12.37
C SER A 23 -15.26 12.78 12.91
N SER A 24 -16.02 12.95 14.00
CA SER A 24 -16.26 14.26 14.64
C SER A 24 -14.99 14.92 15.20
N ILE A 25 -13.92 14.14 15.41
CA ILE A 25 -12.63 14.65 15.91
C ILE A 25 -11.83 15.30 14.78
N VAL A 26 -12.08 14.90 13.54
CA VAL A 26 -11.30 15.36 12.37
C VAL A 26 -11.73 16.78 11.99
N PRO A 27 -10.79 17.75 11.95
CA PRO A 27 -11.13 19.12 11.59
C PRO A 27 -11.78 19.22 10.22
N LYS A 28 -12.92 19.95 10.14
CA LYS A 28 -13.66 20.19 8.88
C LYS A 28 -14.03 18.92 8.11
N TRP A 29 -14.24 17.81 8.82
CA TRP A 29 -14.72 16.59 8.16
C TRP A 29 -16.21 16.72 7.83
N ASP A 30 -16.58 16.30 6.62
CA ASP A 30 -17.97 16.17 6.15
C ASP A 30 -18.16 14.80 5.49
N PRO A 31 -19.37 14.24 5.43
CA PRO A 31 -19.64 13.00 4.69
C PRO A 31 -19.20 13.11 3.22
N GLY A 32 -18.48 12.08 2.74
CA GLY A 32 -17.91 12.07 1.40
C GLY A 32 -16.52 12.71 1.28
N ASP A 33 -15.96 13.22 2.37
CA ASP A 33 -14.66 13.88 2.37
C ASP A 33 -13.49 12.87 2.34
N MET A 34 -12.92 12.70 1.17
CA MET A 34 -11.78 11.80 0.95
C MET A 34 -10.48 12.23 1.64
N TYR A 35 -10.39 13.48 2.11
CA TYR A 35 -9.17 14.04 2.72
C TYR A 35 -9.19 14.03 4.25
N GLY A 36 -10.22 13.46 4.85
CA GLY A 36 -10.35 13.40 6.32
C GLY A 36 -9.16 12.71 6.99
N MET A 37 -8.72 11.55 6.46
CA MET A 37 -7.55 10.85 7.00
C MET A 37 -6.25 11.66 6.83
N ASN A 38 -6.10 12.39 5.72
CA ASN A 38 -4.93 13.25 5.51
C ASN A 38 -4.82 14.33 6.60
N ARG A 39 -5.94 14.98 6.95
CA ARG A 39 -5.97 15.98 8.03
C ARG A 39 -5.75 15.35 9.41
N LEU A 40 -6.35 14.20 9.66
CA LEU A 40 -6.11 13.46 10.91
C LEU A 40 -4.63 13.16 11.10
N ILE A 41 -3.96 12.64 10.06
CA ILE A 41 -2.53 12.33 10.10
C ILE A 41 -1.68 13.59 10.27
N ALA A 42 -2.00 14.67 9.54
CA ALA A 42 -1.25 15.92 9.61
C ALA A 42 -1.29 16.57 11.01
N ASP A 43 -2.41 16.42 11.72
CA ASP A 43 -2.63 17.01 13.03
C ASP A 43 -2.54 15.96 14.18
N TRP A 44 -1.99 14.77 13.90
CA TRP A 44 -2.01 13.61 14.80
C TRP A 44 -1.55 13.91 16.21
N ASP A 45 -0.42 14.57 16.37
CA ASP A 45 0.16 14.89 17.69
C ASP A 45 -0.82 15.64 18.60
N SER A 46 -1.73 16.42 18.02
CA SER A 46 -2.76 17.17 18.75
C SER A 46 -4.09 16.44 18.91
N LEU A 47 -4.35 15.46 18.05
CA LEU A 47 -5.65 14.76 17.97
C LEU A 47 -5.63 13.36 18.59
N GLU A 48 -4.48 12.71 18.72
CA GLU A 48 -4.39 11.32 19.16
C GLU A 48 -5.16 11.03 20.45
N ALA A 49 -4.95 11.84 21.50
CA ALA A 49 -5.63 11.67 22.77
C ALA A 49 -7.16 11.88 22.67
N GLN A 50 -7.61 12.71 21.74
CA GLN A 50 -9.03 12.92 21.46
C GLN A 50 -9.62 11.74 20.70
N VAL A 51 -8.91 11.20 19.70
CA VAL A 51 -9.29 9.99 18.95
C VAL A 51 -9.42 8.79 19.90
N GLN A 52 -8.43 8.58 20.78
CA GLN A 52 -8.48 7.49 21.78
C GLN A 52 -9.68 7.60 22.71
N ARG A 53 -10.04 8.82 23.13
CA ARG A 53 -11.18 9.07 24.00
C ARG A 53 -12.50 8.85 23.26
N ALA A 54 -12.65 9.44 22.08
CA ALA A 54 -13.84 9.27 21.26
C ALA A 54 -14.08 7.80 20.87
N ALA A 55 -13.03 7.04 20.57
CA ALA A 55 -13.15 5.61 20.28
C ALA A 55 -13.68 4.81 21.46
N LYS A 56 -13.28 5.14 22.70
CA LYS A 56 -13.81 4.50 23.92
C LYS A 56 -15.27 4.82 24.20
N GLU A 57 -15.73 6.00 23.79
CA GLU A 57 -17.08 6.49 24.01
C GLU A 57 -18.05 6.07 22.90
N ALA A 58 -17.56 5.87 21.69
CA ALA A 58 -18.37 5.49 20.53
C ALA A 58 -18.79 4.02 20.60
N ALA A 59 -20.07 3.75 20.35
CA ALA A 59 -20.54 2.38 20.18
C ALA A 59 -19.92 1.75 18.92
N PRO A 60 -19.37 0.53 18.99
CA PRO A 60 -18.76 -0.12 17.84
C PRO A 60 -19.82 -0.53 16.81
N LYS A 61 -19.51 -0.36 15.53
CA LYS A 61 -20.26 -0.96 14.43
C LYS A 61 -19.58 -2.27 14.05
N PRO A 62 -20.31 -3.41 13.99
CA PRO A 62 -19.75 -4.67 13.52
C PRO A 62 -19.09 -4.51 12.15
N LEU A 63 -17.91 -5.13 11.95
CA LEU A 63 -17.14 -4.98 10.71
C LEU A 63 -17.90 -5.42 9.46
N ASN A 64 -18.80 -6.40 9.58
CA ASN A 64 -19.64 -6.87 8.49
C ASN A 64 -20.83 -5.92 8.16
N GLN A 65 -21.00 -4.85 8.90
CA GLN A 65 -22.03 -3.82 8.67
C GLN A 65 -21.46 -2.52 8.10
N VAL A 66 -20.15 -2.45 7.88
CA VAL A 66 -19.48 -1.29 7.30
C VAL A 66 -18.76 -1.67 6.01
N ARG A 67 -18.68 -0.74 5.08
CA ARG A 67 -17.83 -0.88 3.89
C ARG A 67 -16.50 -0.19 4.17
N LEU A 68 -15.42 -0.96 4.27
CA LEU A 68 -14.08 -0.40 4.37
C LEU A 68 -13.67 0.26 3.05
N ARG A 69 -13.21 1.49 3.15
CA ARG A 69 -12.59 2.25 2.07
C ARG A 69 -11.09 2.13 2.16
N PRO A 70 -10.32 2.56 1.15
CA PRO A 70 -8.87 2.66 1.33
C PRO A 70 -8.55 3.53 2.54
N PRO A 71 -7.63 3.13 3.42
CA PRO A 71 -7.35 3.89 4.65
C PRO A 71 -6.71 5.25 4.38
N VAL A 72 -6.09 5.46 3.21
CA VAL A 72 -5.71 6.75 2.66
C VAL A 72 -6.33 6.89 1.28
N PRO A 73 -7.55 7.44 1.16
CA PRO A 73 -8.26 7.50 -0.13
C PRO A 73 -7.62 8.44 -1.15
N ALA A 74 -6.96 9.50 -0.67
CA ALA A 74 -6.42 10.57 -1.51
C ALA A 74 -5.03 11.01 -1.05
N PRO A 75 -3.99 10.15 -1.14
CA PRO A 75 -2.62 10.59 -0.90
C PRO A 75 -2.21 11.60 -1.99
N LEU A 76 -1.33 12.55 -1.63
CA LEU A 76 -0.73 13.42 -2.64
C LEU A 76 0.20 12.61 -3.55
N ASN A 77 1.00 11.72 -2.95
CA ASN A 77 1.91 10.84 -3.65
C ASN A 77 1.67 9.38 -3.27
N LEU A 78 1.62 8.51 -4.29
CA LEU A 78 1.66 7.06 -4.14
C LEU A 78 2.95 6.55 -4.78
N LEU A 79 3.96 6.29 -3.94
CA LEU A 79 5.28 5.84 -4.32
C LEU A 79 5.38 4.32 -4.26
N ALA A 80 6.22 3.73 -5.10
CA ALA A 80 6.44 2.29 -5.10
C ALA A 80 7.91 1.94 -5.37
N ALA A 81 8.43 0.98 -4.62
CA ALA A 81 9.79 0.47 -4.78
C ALA A 81 9.86 -0.58 -5.89
N PRO A 82 10.68 -0.39 -6.94
CA PRO A 82 10.84 -1.39 -7.99
C PRO A 82 11.78 -2.50 -7.54
N ALA A 83 11.43 -3.78 -7.82
CA ALA A 83 12.35 -4.92 -7.70
C ALA A 83 13.15 -4.97 -6.37
N ASN A 84 12.45 -4.82 -5.25
CA ASN A 84 13.05 -4.66 -3.92
C ASN A 84 13.27 -5.97 -3.14
N PHE A 85 13.09 -7.12 -3.80
CA PHE A 85 13.38 -8.45 -3.22
C PHE A 85 14.22 -9.26 -4.21
N GLU A 86 15.35 -9.82 -3.74
CA GLU A 86 16.29 -10.53 -4.60
C GLU A 86 15.66 -11.75 -5.27
N ALA A 87 14.88 -12.53 -4.50
CA ALA A 87 14.21 -13.71 -5.02
C ALA A 87 13.15 -13.35 -6.08
N HIS A 88 12.42 -12.22 -5.92
CA HIS A 88 11.49 -11.73 -6.94
C HIS A 88 12.23 -11.31 -8.24
N ARG A 89 13.38 -10.66 -8.12
CA ARG A 89 14.21 -10.30 -9.28
C ARG A 89 14.64 -11.55 -10.09
N ALA A 90 15.10 -12.59 -9.38
CA ALA A 90 15.47 -13.86 -9.98
C ALA A 90 14.26 -14.51 -10.70
N GLU A 91 13.12 -14.59 -10.03
CA GLU A 91 11.86 -15.10 -10.58
C GLU A 91 11.44 -14.38 -11.86
N MET A 92 11.45 -13.04 -11.87
CA MET A 92 11.06 -12.25 -13.04
C MET A 92 12.03 -12.43 -14.21
N LYS A 93 13.32 -12.61 -13.94
CA LYS A 93 14.32 -12.91 -14.96
C LYS A 93 14.08 -14.28 -15.58
N ASP A 94 13.80 -15.31 -14.77
CA ASP A 94 13.52 -16.67 -15.23
C ASP A 94 12.22 -16.73 -16.06
N GLN A 95 11.25 -15.88 -15.75
CA GLN A 95 10.02 -15.71 -16.53
C GLN A 95 10.20 -14.86 -17.81
N GLY A 96 11.42 -14.40 -18.12
CA GLY A 96 11.74 -13.64 -19.33
C GLY A 96 11.41 -12.15 -19.29
N PHE A 97 10.93 -11.61 -18.16
CA PHE A 97 10.58 -10.19 -18.04
C PHE A 97 11.80 -9.28 -17.84
N GLY A 98 12.94 -9.84 -17.43
CA GLY A 98 14.19 -9.11 -17.21
C GLY A 98 14.96 -8.73 -18.49
N THR A 99 14.50 -9.16 -19.66
CA THR A 99 15.22 -8.97 -20.93
C THR A 99 14.53 -8.03 -21.92
N VAL A 100 13.39 -7.45 -21.57
CA VAL A 100 12.66 -6.52 -22.45
C VAL A 100 13.37 -5.17 -22.45
N PRO A 101 13.91 -4.69 -23.61
CA PRO A 101 14.51 -3.37 -23.71
C PRO A 101 13.51 -2.30 -23.27
N GLY A 102 13.96 -1.34 -22.44
CA GLY A 102 13.07 -0.28 -21.91
C GLY A 102 12.20 -0.67 -20.73
N SER A 103 12.20 -1.93 -20.30
CA SER A 103 11.44 -2.35 -19.10
C SER A 103 12.03 -1.81 -17.78
N GLY A 104 13.26 -1.30 -17.81
CA GLY A 104 14.03 -0.93 -16.63
C GLY A 104 14.45 -2.14 -15.77
N LEU A 105 14.29 -3.35 -16.27
CA LEU A 105 14.55 -4.60 -15.54
C LEU A 105 15.60 -5.50 -16.23
N GLY A 106 16.41 -4.96 -17.14
CA GLY A 106 17.32 -5.75 -17.98
C GLY A 106 18.75 -5.92 -17.45
N GLY A 107 19.12 -5.25 -16.38
CA GLY A 107 20.45 -5.30 -15.82
C GLY A 107 20.57 -6.15 -14.56
N SER A 108 21.74 -6.74 -14.33
CA SER A 108 22.04 -7.46 -13.08
C SER A 108 22.05 -6.57 -11.82
N ARG A 109 21.83 -5.26 -11.99
CA ARG A 109 21.84 -4.24 -10.92
C ARG A 109 20.50 -3.52 -10.75
N ASP A 110 19.44 -3.91 -11.48
CA ASP A 110 18.15 -3.20 -11.44
C ASP A 110 17.35 -3.60 -10.19
N SER A 111 17.41 -2.78 -9.16
CA SER A 111 16.67 -2.92 -7.90
C SER A 111 16.27 -1.53 -7.40
N ALA A 112 15.48 -1.47 -6.33
CA ALA A 112 15.15 -0.21 -5.66
C ALA A 112 16.40 0.61 -5.27
N ASP A 113 17.54 -0.07 -5.08
CA ASP A 113 18.83 0.58 -4.79
C ASP A 113 19.31 1.47 -5.95
N THR A 114 19.17 1.01 -7.18
CA THR A 114 19.67 1.69 -8.39
C THR A 114 18.57 2.40 -9.17
N LEU A 115 17.33 1.90 -9.13
CA LEU A 115 16.20 2.47 -9.86
C LEU A 115 15.44 3.55 -9.06
N GLY A 116 15.66 3.63 -7.74
CA GLY A 116 14.94 4.54 -6.87
C GLY A 116 13.50 4.10 -6.65
N PHE A 117 12.53 4.95 -7.02
CA PHE A 117 11.10 4.65 -6.93
C PHE A 117 10.38 5.01 -8.23
N PHE A 118 9.18 4.48 -8.39
CA PHE A 118 8.22 4.96 -9.37
C PHE A 118 6.94 5.42 -8.67
N MET A 119 6.09 6.12 -9.41
CA MET A 119 4.80 6.56 -8.90
C MET A 119 3.66 5.76 -9.51
N LYS A 120 2.63 5.51 -8.71
CA LYS A 120 1.33 5.07 -9.20
C LYS A 120 0.36 6.25 -9.10
N ALA A 121 -0.61 6.31 -10.02
CA ALA A 121 -1.63 7.36 -9.93
C ALA A 121 -2.54 7.12 -8.72
N PRO A 122 -2.77 8.12 -7.84
CA PRO A 122 -3.71 7.96 -6.72
C PRO A 122 -5.12 7.52 -7.14
N GLY A 123 -5.56 7.86 -8.36
CA GLY A 123 -6.83 7.40 -8.92
C GLY A 123 -6.94 5.88 -9.14
N SER A 124 -5.85 5.11 -8.95
CA SER A 124 -5.88 3.65 -8.99
C SER A 124 -6.22 3.00 -7.64
N ILE A 125 -6.33 3.80 -6.58
CA ILE A 125 -6.56 3.30 -5.21
C ILE A 125 -8.02 2.87 -5.04
N THR A 126 -8.22 1.68 -4.46
CA THR A 126 -9.51 1.15 -4.01
C THR A 126 -9.38 0.52 -2.62
N GLY A 127 -10.48 0.16 -1.99
CA GLY A 127 -10.49 -0.40 -0.63
C GLY A 127 -10.25 -1.90 -0.58
N ALA A 128 -10.15 -2.40 0.64
CA ALA A 128 -9.85 -3.80 0.96
C ALA A 128 -10.92 -4.82 0.55
N GLN A 129 -12.08 -4.35 0.13
CA GLN A 129 -13.24 -5.16 -0.28
C GLN A 129 -13.67 -4.85 -1.72
N ASP A 130 -12.94 -4.00 -2.42
CA ASP A 130 -13.23 -3.62 -3.79
C ASP A 130 -12.49 -4.56 -4.76
N PRO A 131 -13.12 -5.06 -5.85
CA PRO A 131 -12.46 -5.96 -6.79
C PRO A 131 -11.37 -5.24 -7.60
N ILE A 132 -10.39 -6.02 -8.07
CA ILE A 132 -9.44 -5.55 -9.08
C ILE A 132 -10.10 -5.72 -10.45
N GLU A 133 -10.40 -4.59 -11.11
CA GLU A 133 -11.01 -4.59 -12.43
C GLU A 133 -9.93 -4.71 -13.52
N LEU A 134 -9.82 -5.89 -14.12
CA LEU A 134 -8.83 -6.15 -15.16
C LEU A 134 -9.36 -5.68 -16.53
N PRO A 135 -8.68 -4.77 -17.25
CA PRO A 135 -9.10 -4.26 -18.55
C PRO A 135 -8.79 -5.27 -19.68
N VAL A 136 -9.25 -6.51 -19.55
CA VAL A 136 -8.94 -7.61 -20.49
C VAL A 136 -9.47 -7.38 -21.91
N LYS A 137 -10.54 -6.59 -22.06
CA LYS A 137 -11.11 -6.25 -23.38
C LYS A 137 -10.22 -5.29 -24.15
N ASP A 138 -9.60 -4.34 -23.44
CA ASP A 138 -8.75 -3.31 -24.05
C ASP A 138 -7.31 -3.83 -24.27
N TYR A 139 -6.93 -4.87 -23.53
CA TYR A 139 -5.60 -5.50 -23.56
C TYR A 139 -5.71 -7.01 -23.78
N PRO A 140 -6.28 -7.47 -24.93
CA PRO A 140 -6.49 -8.89 -25.18
C PRO A 140 -5.18 -9.66 -25.22
N GLY A 141 -5.15 -10.82 -24.57
CA GLY A 141 -3.98 -11.69 -24.51
C GLY A 141 -2.84 -11.20 -23.60
N ARG A 142 -2.94 -10.02 -23.02
CA ARG A 142 -1.94 -9.50 -22.08
C ARG A 142 -2.03 -10.19 -20.72
N ARG A 143 -0.93 -10.19 -20.01
CA ARG A 143 -0.82 -10.76 -18.67
C ARG A 143 -0.99 -9.69 -17.61
N PHE A 144 -1.86 -9.95 -16.64
CA PHE A 144 -2.02 -9.18 -15.41
C PHE A 144 -1.52 -10.02 -14.23
N ASP A 145 -0.79 -9.41 -13.33
CA ASP A 145 -0.23 -10.09 -12.17
C ASP A 145 -0.68 -9.40 -10.86
N HIS A 146 -0.75 -10.21 -9.79
CA HIS A 146 -0.84 -9.73 -8.42
C HIS A 146 0.57 -9.45 -7.87
N GLU A 147 0.68 -8.49 -6.98
CA GLU A 147 1.90 -8.16 -6.25
C GLU A 147 1.49 -7.65 -4.85
N GLY A 148 1.46 -8.54 -3.84
CA GLY A 148 1.14 -8.19 -2.46
C GLY A 148 2.34 -7.53 -1.77
N GLU A 149 2.10 -6.37 -1.13
CA GLU A 149 3.18 -5.54 -0.59
C GLU A 149 2.82 -4.96 0.78
N ILE A 150 3.83 -4.76 1.63
CA ILE A 150 3.73 -3.85 2.77
C ILE A 150 3.77 -2.43 2.20
N ALA A 151 3.00 -1.52 2.80
CA ALA A 151 3.11 -0.09 2.53
C ALA A 151 3.23 0.68 3.85
N PHE A 152 3.94 1.80 3.82
CA PHE A 152 4.01 2.71 4.95
C PHE A 152 3.45 4.08 4.58
N VAL A 153 2.90 4.75 5.58
CA VAL A 153 2.23 6.04 5.47
C VAL A 153 3.09 7.10 6.15
N ILE A 154 3.34 8.22 5.47
CA ILE A 154 4.11 9.33 6.01
C ILE A 154 3.28 10.09 7.04
N GLY A 155 3.86 10.37 8.21
CA GLY A 155 3.18 11.03 9.33
C GLY A 155 3.41 12.53 9.41
N LYS A 156 4.55 13.01 8.92
CA LYS A 156 4.93 14.43 9.00
C LYS A 156 5.80 14.84 7.82
N PRO A 157 5.89 16.13 7.49
CA PRO A 157 6.70 16.60 6.36
C PRO A 157 8.13 16.11 6.45
N ALA A 158 8.61 15.45 5.38
CA ALA A 158 9.93 14.85 5.33
C ALA A 158 10.71 15.39 4.11
N LYS A 159 11.88 16.00 4.36
CA LYS A 159 12.79 16.50 3.33
C LYS A 159 14.21 16.25 3.77
N ALA A 160 15.01 15.57 2.94
CA ALA A 160 16.40 15.22 3.19
C ALA A 160 16.61 14.54 4.57
N VAL A 161 15.77 13.57 4.89
CA VAL A 161 15.77 12.84 6.16
C VAL A 161 16.86 11.77 6.14
N SER A 162 17.62 11.64 7.22
CA SER A 162 18.61 10.57 7.36
C SER A 162 17.93 9.20 7.54
N PRO A 163 18.55 8.07 7.13
CA PRO A 163 18.00 6.75 7.40
C PRO A 163 17.78 6.48 8.90
N ALA A 164 18.62 6.99 9.76
CA ALA A 164 18.53 6.82 11.21
C ALA A 164 17.28 7.50 11.81
N ASP A 165 16.85 8.61 11.22
CA ASP A 165 15.69 9.38 11.68
C ASP A 165 14.40 8.99 10.96
N ALA A 166 14.49 8.26 9.85
CA ALA A 166 13.37 8.00 8.93
C ALA A 166 12.15 7.35 9.61
N VAL A 167 12.37 6.43 10.54
CA VAL A 167 11.28 5.76 11.27
C VAL A 167 10.38 6.73 12.04
N ASN A 168 10.93 7.89 12.47
CA ASN A 168 10.20 8.93 13.18
C ASN A 168 9.23 9.73 12.28
N TYR A 169 9.28 9.51 10.97
CA TYR A 169 8.43 10.14 9.97
C TYR A 169 7.31 9.22 9.48
N ILE A 170 7.29 7.97 9.94
CA ILE A 170 6.27 6.98 9.56
C ILE A 170 5.11 7.08 10.53
N PHE A 171 3.91 7.33 10.01
CA PHE A 171 2.65 7.32 10.76
C PHE A 171 2.22 5.90 11.12
N GLY A 172 2.32 5.00 10.16
CA GLY A 172 1.90 3.62 10.33
C GLY A 172 2.07 2.81 9.05
N TYR A 173 1.52 1.61 9.08
CA TYR A 173 1.68 0.62 8.02
C TYR A 173 0.33 0.08 7.56
N THR A 174 0.26 -0.26 6.29
CA THR A 174 -0.89 -0.90 5.65
C THR A 174 -0.38 -1.96 4.67
N ILE A 175 -1.26 -2.70 4.03
CA ILE A 175 -0.92 -3.58 2.91
C ILE A 175 -1.58 -3.08 1.62
N MET A 176 -0.95 -3.37 0.49
CA MET A 176 -1.45 -2.98 -0.83
C MET A 176 -1.19 -4.12 -1.83
N VAL A 177 -2.02 -4.20 -2.86
CA VAL A 177 -1.69 -4.98 -4.07
C VAL A 177 -1.26 -4.01 -5.16
N ASP A 178 -0.04 -4.19 -5.68
CA ASP A 178 0.47 -3.46 -6.85
C ASP A 178 0.11 -4.25 -8.13
N ALA A 179 -1.21 -4.28 -8.46
CA ALA A 179 -1.66 -4.97 -9.67
C ALA A 179 -0.97 -4.40 -10.91
N THR A 180 -0.53 -5.31 -11.80
CA THR A 180 0.40 -4.96 -12.86
C THR A 180 -0.02 -5.55 -14.20
N LEU A 181 -0.18 -4.71 -15.22
CA LEU A 181 -0.14 -5.15 -16.62
C LEU A 181 1.31 -5.37 -17.04
N ARG A 182 1.69 -6.61 -17.37
CA ARG A 182 3.07 -6.89 -17.79
C ARG A 182 3.38 -6.24 -19.13
N GLY A 183 4.64 -5.78 -19.27
CA GLY A 183 5.16 -5.24 -20.52
C GLY A 183 5.06 -6.23 -21.66
N SER A 184 5.07 -5.72 -22.90
CA SER A 184 5.07 -6.52 -24.13
C SER A 184 6.20 -6.01 -25.02
N PRO A 185 6.88 -6.89 -25.77
CA PRO A 185 7.88 -6.46 -26.74
C PRO A 185 7.34 -5.53 -27.85
N GLU A 186 6.03 -5.60 -28.08
CA GLU A 186 5.34 -4.84 -29.13
C GLU A 186 4.85 -3.47 -28.66
N ARG A 187 4.84 -3.23 -27.35
CA ARG A 187 4.32 -2.02 -26.72
C ARG A 187 5.26 -1.58 -25.60
N ASN A 188 5.59 -0.32 -25.61
CA ASN A 188 6.52 0.29 -24.66
C ASN A 188 5.76 1.23 -23.71
N GLU A 189 4.67 0.71 -23.07
CA GLU A 189 3.95 1.49 -22.08
C GLU A 189 4.83 1.81 -20.87
N GLU A 190 4.77 3.03 -20.42
CA GLU A 190 5.42 3.46 -19.18
C GLU A 190 4.95 2.66 -17.96
N ARG A 191 5.82 2.50 -16.98
CA ARG A 191 5.51 1.74 -15.77
C ARG A 191 4.30 2.32 -15.04
N VAL A 192 4.20 3.64 -14.93
CA VAL A 192 3.05 4.31 -14.30
C VAL A 192 1.74 3.92 -14.99
N GLN A 193 1.70 3.86 -16.31
CA GLN A 193 0.50 3.45 -17.06
C GLN A 193 0.14 1.99 -16.75
N ARG A 194 1.11 1.07 -16.80
CA ARG A 194 0.87 -0.36 -16.57
C ARG A 194 0.43 -0.73 -15.15
N LYS A 195 0.64 0.16 -14.20
CA LYS A 195 0.38 -0.05 -12.76
C LYS A 195 -0.70 0.90 -12.18
N SER A 196 -1.35 1.72 -13.01
CA SER A 196 -2.29 2.75 -12.53
C SER A 196 -3.68 2.70 -13.18
N PHE A 197 -4.10 1.54 -13.69
CA PHE A 197 -5.50 1.36 -14.04
C PHE A 197 -6.37 1.53 -12.79
N TYR A 198 -7.62 1.91 -12.99
CA TYR A 198 -8.59 1.91 -11.90
C TYR A 198 -8.53 0.57 -11.13
N SER A 199 -8.57 0.62 -9.80
CA SER A 199 -8.47 -0.52 -8.89
C SER A 199 -7.14 -1.30 -8.88
N PHE A 200 -6.07 -0.81 -9.52
CA PHE A 200 -4.77 -1.49 -9.51
C PHE A 200 -3.95 -1.23 -8.23
N SER A 201 -4.51 -0.50 -7.27
CA SER A 201 -3.87 -0.23 -5.97
C SER A 201 -4.85 -0.44 -4.81
N PRO A 202 -5.50 -1.63 -4.68
CA PRO A 202 -6.31 -1.91 -3.50
C PRO A 202 -5.44 -1.83 -2.25
N MET A 203 -5.89 -1.07 -1.25
CA MET A 203 -5.16 -0.76 -0.03
C MET A 203 -6.03 -0.97 1.20
N GLY A 204 -5.47 -1.50 2.25
CA GLY A 204 -6.16 -1.67 3.53
C GLY A 204 -5.69 -2.89 4.34
N PRO A 205 -6.51 -3.43 5.22
CA PRO A 205 -7.86 -2.98 5.57
C PRO A 205 -7.83 -1.70 6.43
N CYS A 206 -6.70 -1.38 7.06
CA CYS A 206 -6.49 -0.27 7.97
C CYS A 206 -5.07 0.28 7.87
N ILE A 207 -4.80 1.40 8.54
CA ILE A 207 -3.44 1.77 8.97
C ILE A 207 -3.27 1.28 10.39
N THR A 208 -2.27 0.44 10.64
CA THR A 208 -1.80 0.17 12.01
C THR A 208 -0.70 1.18 12.33
N THR A 209 -0.89 1.99 13.36
CA THR A 209 0.04 3.05 13.73
C THR A 209 1.43 2.50 14.07
N ALA A 210 2.47 3.30 13.89
CA ALA A 210 3.85 2.84 14.05
C ALA A 210 4.17 2.39 15.48
N ASP A 211 3.57 3.03 16.49
CA ASP A 211 3.68 2.63 17.91
C ASP A 211 3.05 1.27 18.19
N GLU A 212 1.90 0.96 17.56
CA GLU A 212 1.21 -0.33 17.68
C GLU A 212 2.04 -1.46 17.03
N VAL A 213 2.64 -1.20 15.87
CA VAL A 213 3.54 -2.17 15.20
C VAL A 213 4.83 -2.35 15.99
N GLY A 214 5.35 -1.26 16.58
CA GLY A 214 6.62 -1.24 17.28
C GLY A 214 7.82 -1.37 16.34
N ASP A 215 8.29 -2.58 16.10
CA ASP A 215 9.42 -2.82 15.20
C ASP A 215 8.94 -3.28 13.81
N TRP A 216 9.14 -2.44 12.79
CA TRP A 216 8.77 -2.71 11.41
C TRP A 216 9.42 -4.00 10.85
N ARG A 217 10.56 -4.45 11.41
CA ARG A 217 11.24 -5.69 11.00
C ARG A 217 10.41 -6.94 11.25
N LYS A 218 9.39 -6.83 12.11
CA LYS A 218 8.44 -7.92 12.42
C LYS A 218 7.30 -8.00 11.41
N LEU A 219 7.15 -7.01 10.54
CA LEU A 219 6.14 -7.04 9.49
C LEU A 219 6.46 -8.14 8.47
N ASN A 220 5.42 -8.79 8.02
CA ASN A 220 5.43 -9.71 6.90
C ASN A 220 4.19 -9.49 6.04
N VAL A 221 4.24 -9.97 4.81
CA VAL A 221 3.10 -10.00 3.90
C VAL A 221 2.97 -11.39 3.31
N MET A 222 1.75 -11.90 3.30
CA MET A 222 1.37 -13.17 2.70
C MET A 222 0.28 -12.93 1.68
N LEU A 223 0.29 -13.70 0.58
CA LEU A 223 -0.75 -13.63 -0.45
C LEU A 223 -1.15 -15.03 -0.88
N TRP A 224 -2.47 -15.22 -1.03
CA TRP A 224 -3.08 -16.42 -1.59
C TRP A 224 -3.86 -16.06 -2.85
N LEU A 225 -3.72 -16.90 -3.86
CA LEU A 225 -4.52 -16.88 -5.08
C LEU A 225 -5.37 -18.14 -5.13
N ASN A 226 -6.70 -17.98 -5.14
CA ASN A 226 -7.65 -19.11 -5.13
C ASN A 226 -7.40 -20.13 -4.00
N GLY A 227 -6.99 -19.64 -2.82
CA GLY A 227 -6.69 -20.46 -1.65
C GLY A 227 -5.28 -21.07 -1.61
N GLU A 228 -4.49 -20.95 -2.67
CA GLU A 228 -3.09 -21.39 -2.70
C GLU A 228 -2.17 -20.24 -2.30
N GLN A 229 -1.30 -20.45 -1.29
CA GLN A 229 -0.33 -19.45 -0.88
C GLN A 229 0.74 -19.25 -1.96
N LYS A 230 0.87 -18.02 -2.44
CA LYS A 230 1.83 -17.62 -3.48
C LYS A 230 2.98 -16.81 -2.93
N GLN A 231 2.72 -15.91 -1.98
CA GLN A 231 3.74 -15.05 -1.40
C GLN A 231 3.76 -15.20 0.12
N ASP A 232 4.97 -15.21 0.69
CA ASP A 232 5.23 -15.15 2.13
C ASP A 232 6.63 -14.57 2.33
N ALA A 233 6.70 -13.34 2.80
CA ALA A 233 7.97 -12.64 2.98
C ALA A 233 7.95 -11.67 4.14
N ARG A 234 9.11 -11.47 4.74
CA ARG A 234 9.32 -10.54 5.84
C ARG A 234 9.82 -9.19 5.33
N ALA A 235 9.56 -8.14 6.08
CA ALA A 235 10.12 -6.82 5.78
C ALA A 235 11.65 -6.79 5.79
N THR A 236 12.29 -7.72 6.49
CA THR A 236 13.76 -7.88 6.53
C THR A 236 14.37 -8.47 5.26
N ASP A 237 13.56 -9.01 4.36
CA ASP A 237 14.03 -9.63 3.12
C ASP A 237 14.19 -8.62 1.97
N MET A 238 13.86 -7.34 2.24
CA MET A 238 14.01 -6.23 1.28
C MET A 238 15.48 -5.93 1.00
N ILE A 239 15.80 -5.59 -0.26
CA ILE A 239 17.12 -5.09 -0.67
C ILE A 239 17.37 -3.70 -0.07
N VAL A 240 16.38 -2.82 -0.16
CA VAL A 240 16.40 -1.50 0.47
C VAL A 240 15.29 -1.49 1.52
N ASP A 241 15.66 -1.34 2.76
CA ASP A 241 14.73 -1.35 3.88
C ASP A 241 13.88 -0.07 3.97
N ILE A 242 12.82 -0.11 4.78
CA ILE A 242 11.85 0.98 4.93
C ILE A 242 12.51 2.31 5.28
N PRO A 243 13.42 2.42 6.27
CA PRO A 243 14.12 3.66 6.57
C PRO A 243 14.89 4.22 5.37
N ASN A 244 15.58 3.38 4.63
CA ASN A 244 16.35 3.79 3.46
C ASN A 244 15.45 4.17 2.28
N LEU A 245 14.31 3.50 2.06
CA LEU A 245 13.31 3.91 1.05
C LEU A 245 12.82 5.33 1.33
N LEU A 246 12.38 5.62 2.57
CA LEU A 246 11.90 6.93 2.97
C LEU A 246 13.00 7.99 2.82
N SER A 247 14.19 7.72 3.36
CA SER A 247 15.33 8.64 3.28
C SER A 247 15.61 9.04 1.83
N ARG A 248 15.78 8.07 0.94
CA ARG A 248 16.07 8.30 -0.48
C ARG A 248 14.99 9.14 -1.17
N ALA A 249 13.72 8.79 -0.97
CA ALA A 249 12.63 9.56 -1.55
C ALA A 249 12.63 11.01 -1.04
N SER A 250 12.86 11.22 0.25
CA SER A 250 12.89 12.55 0.87
C SER A 250 14.04 13.45 0.38
N HIS A 251 15.11 12.86 -0.17
CA HIS A 251 16.19 13.61 -0.83
C HIS A 251 15.89 14.00 -2.27
N ILE A 252 14.93 13.27 -2.91
CA ILE A 252 14.50 13.58 -4.29
C ILE A 252 13.37 14.60 -4.29
N MET A 253 12.38 14.41 -3.40
CA MET A 253 11.21 15.27 -3.30
C MET A 253 10.72 15.38 -1.85
N PRO A 254 10.09 16.50 -1.45
CA PRO A 254 9.42 16.56 -0.17
C PRO A 254 8.30 15.53 -0.09
N LEU A 255 8.23 14.81 1.04
CA LEU A 255 7.11 13.92 1.34
C LEU A 255 6.17 14.62 2.32
N HIS A 256 4.89 14.32 2.23
CA HIS A 256 3.82 14.97 2.97
C HIS A 256 3.07 13.97 3.86
N PRO A 257 2.44 14.43 4.95
CA PRO A 257 1.53 13.60 5.72
C PRO A 257 0.49 12.91 4.82
N ALA A 258 0.26 11.63 5.07
CA ALA A 258 -0.59 10.75 4.26
C ALA A 258 -0.06 10.40 2.86
N ASP A 259 1.17 10.77 2.47
CA ASP A 259 1.82 10.10 1.34
C ASP A 259 2.01 8.61 1.66
N VAL A 260 1.85 7.77 0.65
CA VAL A 260 1.98 6.31 0.78
C VAL A 260 3.15 5.81 -0.03
N TYR A 261 3.95 4.93 0.56
CA TYR A 261 5.06 4.28 -0.12
C TYR A 261 4.96 2.77 0.06
N THR A 262 4.84 2.03 -1.04
CA THR A 262 4.82 0.57 -1.05
C THR A 262 6.20 0.01 -1.30
N THR A 263 6.52 -1.09 -0.60
CA THR A 263 7.91 -1.55 -0.40
C THR A 263 8.44 -2.45 -1.51
N GLY A 264 7.63 -2.72 -2.53
CA GLY A 264 7.96 -3.67 -3.58
C GLY A 264 7.48 -5.09 -3.25
N SER A 265 7.28 -5.88 -4.29
CA SER A 265 6.71 -7.22 -4.19
C SER A 265 7.76 -8.26 -3.86
N PRO A 266 7.47 -9.20 -2.93
CA PRO A 266 8.27 -10.40 -2.72
C PRO A 266 8.08 -11.43 -3.86
N PRO A 267 8.85 -12.54 -3.86
CA PRO A 267 8.67 -13.64 -4.81
C PRO A 267 7.28 -14.27 -4.72
N GLY A 268 6.91 -15.03 -5.75
CA GLY A 268 5.61 -15.69 -5.87
C GLY A 268 4.57 -14.86 -6.60
N VAL A 269 5.03 -13.87 -7.36
CA VAL A 269 4.16 -13.07 -8.25
C VAL A 269 3.58 -13.95 -9.35
N GLY A 270 2.28 -13.82 -9.59
CA GLY A 270 1.59 -14.67 -10.53
C GLY A 270 0.45 -13.99 -11.27
N ARG A 271 0.04 -14.63 -12.37
CA ARG A 271 -1.04 -14.17 -13.21
C ARG A 271 -2.37 -14.21 -12.47
N ILE A 272 -3.17 -13.16 -12.66
CA ILE A 272 -4.58 -13.11 -12.27
C ILE A 272 -5.48 -12.97 -13.49
N THR A 273 -6.68 -13.53 -13.38
CA THR A 273 -7.72 -13.50 -14.40
C THR A 273 -9.07 -13.14 -13.77
N PRO A 274 -10.04 -12.65 -14.55
CA PRO A 274 -11.37 -12.37 -14.01
C PRO A 274 -11.99 -13.61 -13.33
N GLY A 275 -12.45 -13.43 -12.09
CA GLY A 275 -13.02 -14.48 -11.26
C GLY A 275 -12.04 -15.11 -10.26
N ASP A 276 -10.76 -14.79 -10.33
CA ASP A 276 -9.81 -15.20 -9.30
C ASP A 276 -10.06 -14.45 -7.97
N SER A 277 -9.79 -15.11 -6.86
CA SER A 277 -9.79 -14.53 -5.52
C SER A 277 -8.36 -14.30 -5.03
N VAL A 278 -8.05 -13.05 -4.72
CA VAL A 278 -6.76 -12.65 -4.15
C VAL A 278 -6.95 -12.27 -2.68
N VAL A 279 -6.25 -12.98 -1.79
CA VAL A 279 -6.25 -12.67 -0.36
C VAL A 279 -4.86 -12.21 0.03
N VAL A 280 -4.77 -11.06 0.68
CA VAL A 280 -3.51 -10.51 1.21
C VAL A 280 -3.64 -10.29 2.70
N GLU A 281 -2.63 -10.69 3.45
CA GLU A 281 -2.66 -10.61 4.91
C GLU A 281 -1.28 -10.22 5.47
N SER A 282 -1.32 -9.38 6.49
CA SER A 282 -0.22 -9.15 7.43
C SER A 282 -0.78 -9.24 8.84
N PRO A 283 -0.31 -10.14 9.72
CA PRO A 283 -0.86 -10.33 11.06
C PRO A 283 -0.91 -9.05 11.90
N ALA A 284 0.06 -8.16 11.74
CA ALA A 284 0.10 -6.88 12.45
C ALA A 284 -0.93 -5.87 11.93
N ILE A 285 -1.34 -5.99 10.66
CA ILE A 285 -2.19 -5.01 9.98
C ILE A 285 -3.62 -5.56 9.85
N GLY A 286 -3.76 -6.68 9.18
CA GLY A 286 -5.04 -7.31 8.89
C GLY A 286 -5.06 -8.00 7.53
N LYS A 287 -6.27 -8.24 7.02
CA LYS A 287 -6.52 -9.06 5.84
C LYS A 287 -7.42 -8.33 4.84
N MET A 288 -7.09 -8.42 3.57
CA MET A 288 -7.92 -8.00 2.44
C MET A 288 -8.35 -9.22 1.63
N THR A 289 -9.56 -9.16 1.06
CA THR A 289 -10.06 -10.17 0.09
C THR A 289 -10.63 -9.41 -1.10
N LEU A 290 -10.06 -9.68 -2.27
CA LEU A 290 -10.29 -8.95 -3.51
C LEU A 290 -10.82 -9.91 -4.59
#